data_0a38f97fab8395d981d95894718cdb37
#
_entry.id   0a38f97fab8395d981d95894718cdb37
#
_cell.length_a   1.000
_cell.length_b   1.000
_cell.length_c   1.000
_cell.angle_alpha   90.00
_cell.angle_beta   90.00
_cell.angle_gamma   90.00
#
_symmetry.space_group_name_H-M   'P 1'
#
loop_
_entity.id
_entity.type
_entity.pdbx_description
1 polymer ?
#
loop_
_entity_poly.entity_id
_entity_poly.type
_entity_poly.pdbx_seq_one_letter_code
_entity_poly.pdbx_strand_id
1 'polypeptide(L)' 'MTWGDKIRSMTDEELDKFLGGVQWDVANYCGGVTQKQEYPVPEQRGAWLDWLKEEASE' A
#
# COMPACT_ATOMS: atom_id res chain seq x y z
N MET A 1 -4.40 3.83 -15.24
CA MET A 1 -4.74 4.39 -13.91
C MET A 1 -3.63 4.07 -12.92
N THR A 2 -3.10 5.10 -12.26
CA THR A 2 -2.07 4.89 -11.25
C THR A 2 -2.70 4.50 -9.92
N TRP A 3 -1.88 4.02 -9.00
CA TRP A 3 -2.35 3.72 -7.65
C TRP A 3 -2.93 4.95 -6.97
N GLY A 4 -2.31 6.13 -7.20
CA GLY A 4 -2.84 7.39 -6.66
C GLY A 4 -4.24 7.68 -7.18
N ASP A 5 -4.46 7.50 -8.47
CA ASP A 5 -5.79 7.69 -9.08
C ASP A 5 -6.81 6.73 -8.48
N LYS A 6 -6.41 5.48 -8.32
CA LYS A 6 -7.28 4.45 -7.77
C LYS A 6 -7.69 4.78 -6.34
N ILE A 7 -6.73 5.22 -5.52
CA ILE A 7 -7.01 5.56 -4.12
C ILE A 7 -7.94 6.76 -4.03
N ARG A 8 -7.74 7.79 -4.86
CA ARG A 8 -8.58 8.99 -4.84
C ARG A 8 -10.03 8.70 -5.24
N SER A 9 -10.27 7.61 -5.94
CA SER A 9 -11.62 7.23 -6.37
C SER A 9 -12.29 6.22 -5.43
N MET A 10 -11.61 5.80 -4.37
CA MET A 10 -12.16 4.83 -3.41
C MET A 10 -13.24 5.45 -2.53
N THR A 11 -14.26 4.65 -2.24
CA THR A 11 -15.25 4.99 -1.21
C THR A 11 -14.63 4.81 0.17
N ASP A 12 -15.32 5.28 1.20
CA ASP A 12 -14.83 5.13 2.58
C ASP A 12 -14.67 3.64 2.95
N GLU A 13 -15.58 2.79 2.52
CA GLU A 13 -15.51 1.35 2.77
C GLU A 13 -14.29 0.73 2.08
N GLU A 14 -14.03 1.15 0.85
CA GLU A 14 -12.86 0.66 0.11
C GLU A 14 -11.57 1.14 0.75
N LEU A 15 -11.53 2.40 1.19
CA LEU A 15 -10.36 2.94 1.90
C LEU A 15 -10.10 2.20 3.19
N ASP A 16 -11.15 1.85 3.93
CA ASP A 16 -11.01 1.08 5.16
C ASP A 16 -10.29 -0.24 4.90
N LYS A 17 -10.72 -0.97 3.89
CA LYS A 17 -10.10 -2.25 3.52
C LYS A 17 -8.65 -2.04 3.06
N PHE A 18 -8.43 -1.00 2.27
CA PHE A 18 -7.09 -0.70 1.77
C PHE A 18 -6.12 -0.39 2.92
N LEU A 19 -6.53 0.50 3.82
CA LEU A 19 -5.69 0.87 4.96
C LEU A 19 -5.44 -0.30 5.89
N GLY A 20 -6.45 -1.14 6.08
CA GLY A 20 -6.29 -2.36 6.87
C GLY A 20 -5.26 -3.31 6.24
N GLY A 21 -5.28 -3.43 4.92
CA GLY A 21 -4.30 -4.24 4.19
C GLY A 21 -2.87 -3.70 4.34
N VAL A 22 -2.72 -2.40 4.25
CA VAL A 22 -1.42 -1.75 4.43
C VAL A 22 -0.91 -1.98 5.85
N GLN A 23 -1.78 -1.79 6.83
CA GLN A 23 -1.41 -1.98 8.23
C GLN A 23 -0.98 -3.43 8.50
N TRP A 24 -1.69 -4.39 7.94
CA TRP A 24 -1.35 -5.80 8.06
C TRP A 24 0.02 -6.10 7.44
N ASP A 25 0.27 -5.54 6.26
CA ASP A 25 1.53 -5.73 5.55
C ASP A 25 2.71 -5.18 6.36
N VAL A 26 2.56 -3.98 6.94
CA VAL A 26 3.58 -3.37 7.78
C VAL A 26 3.80 -4.20 9.06
N ALA A 27 2.73 -4.70 9.66
CA ALA A 27 2.83 -5.51 10.87
C ALA A 27 3.61 -6.79 10.59
N ASN A 28 3.37 -7.43 9.45
CA ASN A 28 4.11 -8.63 9.05
C ASN A 28 5.59 -8.31 8.82
N TYR A 29 5.87 -7.20 8.18
CA TYR A 29 7.25 -6.76 7.94
C TYR A 29 7.99 -6.54 9.27
N CYS A 30 7.37 -5.82 10.20
CA CYS A 30 7.97 -5.53 11.50
C CYS A 30 8.10 -6.78 12.36
N GLY A 31 7.22 -7.76 12.16
CA GLY A 31 7.26 -9.02 12.88
C GLY A 31 8.27 -10.03 12.32
N GLY A 32 8.96 -9.69 11.24
CA GLY A 32 9.96 -10.57 10.64
C GLY A 32 9.39 -11.72 9.82
N VAL A 33 8.12 -11.61 9.43
CA VAL A 33 7.48 -12.61 8.58
C VAL A 33 8.07 -12.50 7.16
N THR A 34 8.44 -13.63 6.58
CA THR A 34 9.13 -13.68 5.29
C THR A 34 8.17 -13.80 4.11
N GLN A 35 7.12 -13.04 4.10
CA GLN A 35 6.23 -12.99 2.95
C GLN A 35 6.53 -11.75 2.10
N LYS A 36 6.14 -11.81 0.83
CA LYS A 36 6.37 -10.70 -0.09
C LYS A 36 5.58 -9.48 0.36
N GLN A 37 6.25 -8.34 0.42
CA GLN A 37 5.62 -7.07 0.76
C GLN A 37 4.92 -6.50 -0.48
N GLU A 38 3.65 -6.13 -0.34
CA GLU A 38 2.87 -5.56 -1.44
C GLU A 38 2.95 -4.04 -1.47
N TYR A 39 3.33 -3.44 -0.36
CA TYR A 39 3.39 -1.98 -0.22
C TYR A 39 4.78 -1.55 0.21
N PRO A 40 5.12 -0.25 0.05
CA PRO A 40 6.42 0.25 0.49
C PRO A 40 6.67 -0.01 1.96
N VAL A 41 7.90 -0.38 2.30
CA VAL A 41 8.27 -0.65 3.69
C VAL A 41 8.60 0.64 4.42
N PRO A 42 8.48 0.68 5.77
CA PRO A 42 8.63 1.92 6.53
C PRO A 42 9.98 2.64 6.39
N GLU A 43 11.05 1.91 6.14
CA GLU A 43 12.38 2.50 6.02
C GLU A 43 12.63 3.19 4.68
N GLN A 44 11.79 2.97 3.69
CA GLN A 44 11.98 3.53 2.35
C GLN A 44 11.32 4.91 2.26
N ARG A 45 12.10 5.95 2.47
CA ARG A 45 11.60 7.32 2.37
C ARG A 45 11.23 7.63 0.91
N GLY A 46 10.07 8.23 0.74
CA GLY A 46 9.59 8.60 -0.59
C GLY A 46 9.06 7.45 -1.43
N ALA A 47 9.13 6.22 -0.92
CA ALA A 47 8.66 5.06 -1.65
C ALA A 47 7.16 5.12 -1.93
N TRP A 48 6.38 5.69 -1.03
CA TRP A 48 4.96 5.86 -1.24
C TRP A 48 4.65 6.76 -2.43
N LEU A 49 5.42 7.85 -2.59
CA LEU A 49 5.24 8.75 -3.73
C LEU A 49 5.51 8.02 -5.04
N ASP A 50 6.60 7.27 -5.11
CA ASP A 50 6.94 6.49 -6.31
C ASP A 50 5.87 5.44 -6.58
N TRP A 51 5.43 4.72 -5.54
CA TRP A 51 4.40 3.70 -5.66
C TRP A 51 3.08 4.28 -6.19
N LEU A 52 2.70 5.46 -5.69
CA LEU A 52 1.46 6.12 -6.12
C LEU A 52 1.48 6.51 -7.60
N LYS A 53 2.67 6.70 -8.16
CA LYS A 53 2.83 7.04 -9.58
C LYS A 53 2.84 5.82 -10.48
N GLU A 54 2.98 4.63 -9.93
CA GLU A 54 3.00 3.39 -10.70
C GLU A 54 1.60 3.05 -11.19
N GLU A 55 1.54 2.34 -12.34
CA GLU A 55 0.26 1.84 -12.83
C GLU A 55 -0.29 0.80 -11.88
N ALA A 56 -1.56 0.96 -11.52
CA ALA A 56 -2.23 -0.01 -10.66
C ALA A 56 -2.44 -1.30 -11.43
N SER A 57 -2.00 -2.41 -10.85
CA SER A 57 -2.31 -3.72 -11.41
C SER A 57 -3.65 -4.18 -10.84
N GLU A 58 -4.39 -4.85 -11.66
CA GLU A 58 -5.72 -5.34 -11.28
C GLU A 58 -5.70 -6.80 -10.94
#